data_7a2b3a748df9107aad87481d9e2466b5
#
_entry.id   7a2b3a748df9107aad87481d9e2466b5
#
_cell.length_a   1.000
_cell.length_b   1.000
_cell.length_c   1.000
_cell.angle_alpha   90.00
_cell.angle_beta   90.00
_cell.angle_gamma   90.00
#
_symmetry.space_group_name_H-M   'P 1'
#
loop_
_entity.id
_entity.type
_entity.pdbx_description
1 polymer ?
#
loop_
_entity_poly.entity_id
_entity_poly.type
_entity_poly.pdbx_seq_one_letter_code
_entity_poly.pdbx_strand_id
1 'polypeptide(L)'
;MTHLAVIDPLVRLFALLASDGPTLTEDAVQRLVEAAKEGDSSAARELYDAYVARVLRAVRPLCRSEAEAEDVAQETFVTVLTKLHTYQHRPGARFIAWVLTIARNTAHRSARHRRVVPVDTDTLHLPDRDDGADPTAAALDHVREKAALLQALSELPERDRTVVSLRWGGGLKAREVARATGLKPDLVRKICQRRRPQLLARIEELLQP
;
A
#
# COMPACT_ATOMS: atom_id res chain seq x y z
N MET A 1 -27.65 -4.15 -19.60
CA MET A 1 -26.37 -4.84 -19.87
C MET A 1 -25.33 -4.22 -18.93
N THR A 2 -25.08 -4.89 -17.81
CA THR A 2 -24.24 -4.40 -16.72
C THR A 2 -22.77 -4.49 -17.14
N HIS A 3 -22.10 -3.36 -17.34
CA HIS A 3 -20.65 -3.31 -17.47
C HIS A 3 -20.04 -3.81 -16.15
N LEU A 4 -19.72 -5.08 -16.07
CA LEU A 4 -18.71 -5.53 -15.12
C LEU A 4 -17.40 -4.85 -15.55
N ALA A 5 -17.04 -3.79 -14.84
CA ALA A 5 -15.72 -3.18 -14.99
C ALA A 5 -14.70 -4.28 -14.69
N VAL A 6 -13.95 -4.71 -15.70
CA VAL A 6 -12.86 -5.68 -15.55
C VAL A 6 -11.86 -5.03 -14.59
N ILE A 7 -11.85 -5.51 -13.35
CA ILE A 7 -10.89 -5.03 -12.34
C ILE A 7 -9.49 -5.33 -12.88
N ASP A 8 -8.62 -4.32 -12.90
CA ASP A 8 -7.22 -4.49 -13.31
C ASP A 8 -6.59 -5.65 -12.50
N PRO A 9 -6.04 -6.69 -13.13
CA PRO A 9 -5.45 -7.84 -12.43
C PRO A 9 -4.45 -7.46 -11.35
N LEU A 10 -3.67 -6.40 -11.53
CA LEU A 10 -2.75 -5.92 -10.49
C LEU A 10 -3.51 -5.35 -9.29
N VAL A 11 -4.64 -4.65 -9.47
CA VAL A 11 -5.47 -4.17 -8.36
C VAL A 11 -5.99 -5.35 -7.54
N ARG A 12 -6.45 -6.41 -8.21
CA ARG A 12 -6.90 -7.66 -7.55
C ARG A 12 -5.76 -8.28 -6.73
N LEU A 13 -4.59 -8.43 -7.31
CA LEU A 13 -3.44 -9.03 -6.64
C LEU A 13 -2.98 -8.19 -5.43
N PHE A 14 -2.94 -6.87 -5.56
CA PHE A 14 -2.62 -6.00 -4.42
C PHE A 14 -3.68 -6.07 -3.30
N ALA A 15 -4.94 -6.39 -3.62
CA ALA A 15 -5.97 -6.58 -2.59
C ALA A 15 -5.67 -7.79 -1.68
N LEU A 16 -4.88 -8.77 -2.14
CA LEU A 16 -4.42 -9.89 -1.31
C LEU A 16 -3.47 -9.49 -0.18
N LEU A 17 -2.87 -8.30 -0.25
CA LEU A 17 -1.93 -7.82 0.77
C LEU A 17 -2.64 -7.26 2.02
N ALA A 18 -3.89 -6.82 1.90
CA ALA A 18 -4.75 -6.40 3.01
C ALA A 18 -6.19 -6.29 2.53
N SER A 19 -7.15 -6.62 3.38
CA SER A 19 -8.58 -6.48 3.10
C SER A 19 -8.97 -5.02 2.86
N ASP A 20 -10.03 -4.78 2.06
CA ASP A 20 -10.52 -3.41 1.84
C ASP A 20 -11.21 -2.88 3.11
N GLY A 21 -10.87 -1.66 3.47
CA GLY A 21 -11.59 -0.90 4.49
C GLY A 21 -12.84 -0.21 3.92
N PRO A 22 -13.63 0.45 4.76
CA PRO A 22 -14.81 1.20 4.32
C PRO A 22 -14.45 2.25 3.28
N THR A 23 -15.31 2.41 2.29
CA THR A 23 -15.15 3.43 1.24
C THR A 23 -15.85 4.71 1.65
N LEU A 24 -15.08 5.77 1.85
CA LEU A 24 -15.59 7.10 2.17
C LEU A 24 -15.66 7.98 0.91
N THR A 25 -16.70 8.83 0.83
CA THR A 25 -16.74 9.91 -0.16
C THR A 25 -15.75 11.02 0.23
N GLU A 26 -15.29 11.82 -0.74
CA GLU A 26 -14.36 12.94 -0.44
C GLU A 26 -14.97 13.94 0.55
N ASP A 27 -16.30 14.20 0.48
CA ASP A 27 -16.99 15.08 1.43
C ASP A 27 -17.06 14.49 2.84
N ALA A 28 -17.26 13.17 2.98
CA ALA A 28 -17.20 12.50 4.26
C ALA A 28 -15.77 12.56 4.85
N VAL A 29 -14.76 12.32 4.03
CA VAL A 29 -13.36 12.46 4.44
C VAL A 29 -13.06 13.86 4.92
N GLN A 30 -13.52 14.89 4.22
CA GLN A 30 -13.29 16.28 4.63
C GLN A 30 -13.93 16.58 5.99
N ARG A 31 -15.19 16.15 6.22
CA ARG A 31 -15.85 16.31 7.54
C ARG A 31 -15.08 15.60 8.65
N LEU A 32 -14.65 14.34 8.42
CA LEU A 32 -13.89 13.58 9.40
C LEU A 32 -12.52 14.22 9.69
N VAL A 33 -11.86 14.75 8.68
CA VAL A 33 -10.57 15.45 8.86
C VAL A 33 -10.76 16.70 9.73
N GLU A 34 -11.79 17.51 9.49
CA GLU A 34 -12.03 18.71 10.30
C GLU A 34 -12.41 18.33 11.74
N ALA A 35 -13.31 17.35 11.95
CA ALA A 35 -13.66 16.87 13.28
C ALA A 35 -12.43 16.31 14.03
N ALA A 36 -11.60 15.53 13.36
CA ALA A 36 -10.38 14.98 13.97
C ALA A 36 -9.34 16.07 14.30
N LYS A 37 -9.27 17.20 13.54
CA LYS A 37 -8.45 18.37 13.90
C LYS A 37 -8.94 19.05 15.18
N GLU A 38 -10.25 19.01 15.44
CA GLU A 38 -10.88 19.54 16.66
C GLU A 38 -10.75 18.57 17.86
N GLY A 39 -10.13 17.40 17.65
CA GLY A 39 -9.85 16.42 18.71
C GLY A 39 -10.88 15.29 18.81
N ASP A 40 -11.78 15.14 17.83
CA ASP A 40 -12.72 14.02 17.80
C ASP A 40 -11.97 12.71 17.50
N SER A 41 -11.82 11.88 18.53
CA SER A 41 -11.16 10.58 18.46
C SER A 41 -11.95 9.56 17.62
N SER A 42 -13.27 9.68 17.55
CA SER A 42 -14.13 8.82 16.72
C SER A 42 -13.87 9.07 15.24
N ALA A 43 -13.82 10.36 14.85
CA ALA A 43 -13.46 10.75 13.49
C ALA A 43 -12.04 10.30 13.10
N ALA A 44 -11.08 10.41 14.02
CA ALA A 44 -9.72 9.92 13.81
C ALA A 44 -9.68 8.41 13.59
N ARG A 45 -10.46 7.64 14.37
CA ARG A 45 -10.59 6.19 14.23
C ARG A 45 -11.23 5.81 12.90
N GLU A 46 -12.28 6.48 12.49
CA GLU A 46 -12.95 6.22 11.21
C GLU A 46 -12.02 6.47 10.02
N LEU A 47 -11.20 7.53 10.07
CA LEU A 47 -10.15 7.77 9.07
C LEU A 47 -9.09 6.65 9.06
N TYR A 48 -8.69 6.16 10.23
CA TYR A 48 -7.77 5.02 10.34
C TYR A 48 -8.37 3.79 9.68
N ASP A 49 -9.57 3.38 10.07
CA ASP A 49 -10.24 2.18 9.57
C ASP A 49 -10.45 2.24 8.04
N ALA A 50 -10.75 3.43 7.50
CA ALA A 50 -10.93 3.63 6.06
C ALA A 50 -9.63 3.51 5.23
N TYR A 51 -8.48 3.78 5.83
CA TYR A 51 -7.24 3.92 5.06
C TYR A 51 -6.12 2.96 5.42
N VAL A 52 -6.17 2.28 6.58
CA VAL A 52 -5.09 1.38 7.03
C VAL A 52 -4.80 0.28 6.01
N ALA A 53 -5.81 -0.34 5.45
CA ALA A 53 -5.64 -1.39 4.44
C ALA A 53 -4.94 -0.87 3.16
N ARG A 54 -5.26 0.35 2.72
CA ARG A 54 -4.57 0.97 1.57
C ARG A 54 -3.12 1.32 1.88
N VAL A 55 -2.85 1.76 3.10
CA VAL A 55 -1.47 2.01 3.55
C VAL A 55 -0.69 0.70 3.55
N LEU A 56 -1.21 -0.36 4.17
CA LEU A 56 -0.57 -1.67 4.21
C LEU A 56 -0.28 -2.20 2.79
N ARG A 57 -1.25 -2.18 1.88
CA ARG A 57 -1.04 -2.60 0.48
C ARG A 57 0.06 -1.80 -0.23
N ALA A 58 0.17 -0.50 0.05
CA ALA A 58 1.17 0.35 -0.56
C ALA A 58 2.57 0.16 0.04
N VAL A 59 2.68 -0.11 1.35
CA VAL A 59 3.98 -0.21 2.03
C VAL A 59 4.51 -1.63 2.09
N ARG A 60 3.65 -2.67 2.10
CA ARG A 60 4.06 -4.08 2.19
C ARG A 60 5.17 -4.46 1.21
N PRO A 61 5.12 -4.06 -0.10
CA PRO A 61 6.21 -4.34 -1.04
C PRO A 61 7.50 -3.57 -0.78
N LEU A 62 7.49 -2.56 0.09
CA LEU A 62 8.64 -1.74 0.45
C LEU A 62 9.31 -2.22 1.74
N CYS A 63 8.67 -3.16 2.45
CA CYS A 63 9.09 -3.74 3.72
C CYS A 63 9.57 -5.18 3.51
N ARG A 64 10.40 -5.69 4.42
CA ARG A 64 10.93 -7.06 4.36
C ARG A 64 9.93 -8.09 4.90
N SER A 65 9.19 -7.73 5.96
CA SER A 65 8.23 -8.60 6.62
C SER A 65 6.86 -7.94 6.74
N GLU A 66 5.86 -8.72 7.11
CA GLU A 66 4.51 -8.23 7.41
C GLU A 66 4.53 -7.36 8.66
N ALA A 67 5.20 -7.81 9.72
CA ALA A 67 5.38 -7.04 10.96
C ALA A 67 6.00 -5.65 10.70
N GLU A 68 7.03 -5.56 9.86
CA GLU A 68 7.58 -4.27 9.49
C GLU A 68 6.58 -3.39 8.73
N ALA A 69 5.74 -3.96 7.89
CA ALA A 69 4.72 -3.19 7.19
C ALA A 69 3.65 -2.67 8.15
N GLU A 70 3.29 -3.45 9.17
CA GLU A 70 2.39 -3.04 10.25
C GLU A 70 2.99 -1.92 11.09
N ASP A 71 4.26 -2.02 11.49
CA ASP A 71 4.97 -0.97 12.21
C ASP A 71 5.01 0.34 11.40
N VAL A 72 5.33 0.24 10.11
CA VAL A 72 5.32 1.39 9.18
C VAL A 72 3.91 1.98 9.07
N ALA A 73 2.87 1.16 9.01
CA ALA A 73 1.49 1.64 8.95
C ALA A 73 1.10 2.36 10.25
N GLN A 74 1.41 1.79 11.42
CA GLN A 74 1.15 2.41 12.72
C GLN A 74 1.88 3.76 12.86
N GLU A 75 3.19 3.81 12.58
CA GLU A 75 3.97 5.04 12.62
C GLU A 75 3.45 6.09 11.62
N THR A 76 2.95 5.64 10.46
CA THR A 76 2.30 6.50 9.47
C THR A 76 1.09 7.19 10.09
N PHE A 77 0.19 6.44 10.75
CA PHE A 77 -1.01 7.03 11.33
C PHE A 77 -0.72 7.91 12.54
N VAL A 78 0.25 7.57 13.37
CA VAL A 78 0.74 8.48 14.43
C VAL A 78 1.20 9.80 13.81
N THR A 79 1.98 9.75 12.72
CA THR A 79 2.44 10.94 12.00
C THR A 79 1.30 11.71 11.35
N VAL A 80 0.32 10.99 10.74
CA VAL A 80 -0.87 11.58 10.13
C VAL A 80 -1.66 12.37 11.16
N LEU A 81 -1.99 11.77 12.29
CA LEU A 81 -2.76 12.43 13.35
C LEU A 81 -2.02 13.62 13.96
N THR A 82 -0.74 13.46 14.25
CA THR A 82 0.10 14.55 14.77
C THR A 82 0.17 15.75 13.82
N LYS A 83 0.23 15.48 12.50
CA LYS A 83 0.35 16.51 11.46
C LYS A 83 -0.97 16.90 10.82
N LEU A 84 -2.11 16.38 11.30
CA LEU A 84 -3.40 16.59 10.68
C LEU A 84 -3.78 18.08 10.61
N HIS A 85 -3.40 18.85 11.62
CA HIS A 85 -3.57 20.32 11.66
C HIS A 85 -2.90 21.05 10.48
N THR A 86 -1.84 20.45 9.89
CA THR A 86 -1.15 21.02 8.72
C THR A 86 -1.79 20.64 7.38
N TYR A 87 -2.67 19.63 7.39
CA TYR A 87 -3.33 19.18 6.17
C TYR A 87 -4.31 20.25 5.68
N GLN A 88 -4.17 20.61 4.40
CA GLN A 88 -5.08 21.48 3.69
C GLN A 88 -5.69 20.75 2.52
N HIS A 89 -7.03 20.70 2.51
CA HIS A 89 -7.73 20.19 1.34
C HIS A 89 -7.41 21.05 0.12
N ARG A 90 -7.01 20.40 -0.98
CA ARG A 90 -6.73 21.08 -2.26
C ARG A 90 -7.55 20.42 -3.36
N PRO A 91 -8.23 21.20 -4.23
CA PRO A 91 -8.98 20.64 -5.34
C PRO A 91 -8.14 19.65 -6.17
N GLY A 92 -8.68 18.45 -6.38
CA GLY A 92 -8.01 17.38 -7.12
C GLY A 92 -6.84 16.67 -6.41
N ALA A 93 -6.66 16.92 -5.11
CA ALA A 93 -5.72 16.17 -4.26
C ALA A 93 -6.51 15.44 -3.17
N ARG A 94 -6.55 14.10 -3.23
CA ARG A 94 -7.26 13.29 -2.24
C ARG A 94 -6.45 13.18 -0.94
N PHE A 95 -7.15 13.08 0.19
CA PHE A 95 -6.52 12.88 1.51
C PHE A 95 -5.58 11.68 1.53
N ILE A 96 -6.00 10.55 0.93
CA ILE A 96 -5.17 9.35 0.84
C ILE A 96 -3.81 9.60 0.15
N ALA A 97 -3.72 10.53 -0.80
CA ALA A 97 -2.45 10.84 -1.45
C ALA A 97 -1.46 11.51 -0.48
N TRP A 98 -1.96 12.33 0.45
CA TRP A 98 -1.15 12.91 1.52
C TRP A 98 -0.73 11.84 2.54
N VAL A 99 -1.65 10.98 2.98
CA VAL A 99 -1.36 9.84 3.88
C VAL A 99 -0.29 8.93 3.28
N LEU A 100 -0.43 8.53 2.01
CA LEU A 100 0.53 7.65 1.33
C LEU A 100 1.89 8.32 1.06
N THR A 101 1.95 9.65 0.99
CA THR A 101 3.23 10.36 0.95
C THR A 101 3.97 10.19 2.29
N ILE A 102 3.27 10.28 3.42
CA ILE A 102 3.83 10.02 4.74
C ILE A 102 4.26 8.55 4.85
N ALA A 103 3.38 7.61 4.49
CA ALA A 103 3.66 6.17 4.54
C ALA A 103 4.92 5.78 3.74
N ARG A 104 5.06 6.27 2.51
CA ARG A 104 6.26 6.07 1.71
C ARG A 104 7.52 6.60 2.42
N ASN A 105 7.44 7.81 2.97
CA ASN A 105 8.59 8.42 3.66
C ASN A 105 8.98 7.60 4.90
N THR A 106 8.00 7.10 5.65
CA THR A 106 8.21 6.22 6.82
C THR A 106 8.86 4.91 6.39
N ALA A 107 8.35 4.24 5.35
CA ALA A 107 8.94 3.00 4.82
C ALA A 107 10.39 3.22 4.35
N HIS A 108 10.68 4.28 3.62
CA HIS A 108 12.05 4.58 3.19
C HIS A 108 12.99 4.93 4.37
N ARG A 109 12.47 5.57 5.44
CA ARG A 109 13.25 5.84 6.65
C ARG A 109 13.59 4.54 7.37
N SER A 110 12.62 3.64 7.56
CA SER A 110 12.82 2.31 8.13
C SER A 110 13.87 1.53 7.33
N ALA A 111 13.77 1.50 6.00
CA ALA A 111 14.73 0.82 5.13
C ALA A 111 16.16 1.40 5.23
N ARG A 112 16.31 2.72 5.41
CA ARG A 112 17.62 3.36 5.60
C ARG A 112 18.21 3.07 6.98
N HIS A 113 17.40 3.10 8.03
CA HIS A 113 17.87 2.82 9.39
C HIS A 113 18.47 1.43 9.49
N ARG A 114 17.84 0.44 8.86
CA ARG A 114 18.38 -0.95 8.82
C ARG A 114 19.71 -1.10 8.09
N ARG A 115 19.97 -0.26 7.06
CA ARG A 115 21.27 -0.29 6.36
C ARG A 115 22.43 0.20 7.23
N VAL A 116 22.12 1.06 8.23
CA VAL A 116 23.11 1.65 9.14
C VAL A 116 23.31 0.78 10.39
N VAL A 117 22.28 0.07 10.82
CA VAL A 117 22.34 -0.87 11.96
C VAL A 117 22.00 -2.26 11.43
N PRO A 118 23.00 -3.11 11.14
CA PRO A 118 22.77 -4.50 10.78
C PRO A 118 22.21 -5.22 12.00
N VAL A 119 20.91 -5.41 12.06
CA VAL A 119 20.30 -6.40 12.96
C VAL A 119 20.29 -7.69 12.18
N ASP A 120 21.10 -8.66 12.62
CA ASP A 120 21.04 -10.04 12.19
C ASP A 120 19.61 -10.55 12.41
N THR A 121 18.83 -10.58 11.38
CA THR A 121 17.53 -11.27 11.36
C THR A 121 17.38 -11.96 10.01
N ASP A 122 18.10 -13.04 9.91
CA ASP A 122 17.80 -14.13 8.99
C ASP A 122 16.59 -14.87 9.56
N THR A 123 15.42 -14.34 9.34
CA THR A 123 14.16 -15.06 9.56
C THR A 123 13.20 -14.62 8.48
N LEU A 124 13.20 -15.44 7.42
CA LEU A 124 12.05 -15.58 6.55
C LEU A 124 10.90 -16.10 7.45
N HIS A 125 10.22 -15.21 8.15
CA HIS A 125 9.01 -15.57 8.86
C HIS A 125 7.94 -15.83 7.79
N LEU A 126 7.77 -17.10 7.47
CA LEU A 126 6.48 -17.59 7.02
C LEU A 126 5.47 -17.22 8.11
N PRO A 127 4.30 -16.70 7.77
CA PRO A 127 3.29 -16.34 8.77
C PRO A 127 3.02 -17.57 9.63
N ASP A 128 3.14 -17.40 10.96
CA ASP A 128 2.69 -18.41 11.93
C ASP A 128 1.22 -18.70 11.61
N ARG A 129 0.97 -19.92 11.19
CA ARG A 129 -0.35 -20.49 11.08
C ARG A 129 -0.80 -20.82 12.50
N ASP A 130 -1.57 -19.94 13.07
CA ASP A 130 -2.43 -20.32 14.17
C ASP A 130 -3.87 -20.30 13.67
N ASP A 131 -4.33 -21.46 13.19
CA ASP A 131 -5.71 -21.89 13.18
C ASP A 131 -5.73 -23.31 12.62
N GLY A 132 -6.08 -24.31 13.47
CA GLY A 132 -6.12 -25.72 13.19
C GLY A 132 -7.20 -26.18 12.19
N ALA A 133 -7.50 -25.37 11.18
CA ALA A 133 -8.31 -25.73 10.04
C ALA A 133 -7.40 -26.06 8.85
N ASP A 134 -7.60 -27.21 8.26
CA ASP A 134 -6.94 -27.58 7.02
C ASP A 134 -7.24 -26.50 5.95
N PRO A 135 -6.23 -25.77 5.42
CA PRO A 135 -6.49 -24.65 4.55
C PRO A 135 -7.16 -25.13 3.28
N THR A 136 -8.28 -24.51 2.94
CA THR A 136 -8.96 -24.80 1.67
C THR A 136 -8.00 -24.55 0.50
N ALA A 137 -8.17 -25.26 -0.62
CA ALA A 137 -7.37 -25.04 -1.83
C ALA A 137 -7.33 -23.56 -2.24
N ALA A 138 -8.45 -22.85 -2.09
CA ALA A 138 -8.54 -21.41 -2.34
C ALA A 138 -7.65 -20.56 -1.41
N ALA A 139 -7.52 -20.94 -0.14
CA ALA A 139 -6.63 -20.23 0.81
C ALA A 139 -5.15 -20.44 0.43
N LEU A 140 -4.79 -21.66 0.00
CA LEU A 140 -3.44 -21.96 -0.50
C LEU A 140 -3.12 -21.18 -1.77
N ASP A 141 -4.07 -21.06 -2.69
CA ASP A 141 -3.89 -20.28 -3.92
C ASP A 141 -3.69 -18.80 -3.61
N HIS A 142 -4.44 -18.22 -2.67
CA HIS A 142 -4.23 -16.84 -2.22
C HIS A 142 -2.84 -16.61 -1.60
N VAL A 143 -2.34 -17.56 -0.81
CA VAL A 143 -0.98 -17.49 -0.23
C VAL A 143 0.08 -17.51 -1.34
N ARG A 144 -0.07 -18.40 -2.34
CA ARG A 144 0.82 -18.47 -3.50
C ARG A 144 0.78 -17.21 -4.34
N GLU A 145 -0.41 -16.67 -4.65
CA GLU A 145 -0.57 -15.42 -5.39
C GLU A 145 0.08 -14.23 -4.64
N LYS A 146 -0.12 -14.13 -3.30
CA LYS A 146 0.50 -13.10 -2.44
C LYS A 146 2.04 -13.22 -2.49
N ALA A 147 2.57 -14.42 -2.36
CA ALA A 147 4.01 -14.66 -2.40
C ALA A 147 4.60 -14.31 -3.77
N ALA A 148 3.98 -14.75 -4.87
CA ALA A 148 4.40 -14.46 -6.23
C ALA A 148 4.39 -12.96 -6.52
N LEU A 149 3.35 -12.23 -6.09
CA LEU A 149 3.29 -10.78 -6.21
C LEU A 149 4.46 -10.09 -5.48
N LEU A 150 4.70 -10.45 -4.21
CA LEU A 150 5.77 -9.85 -3.41
C LEU A 150 7.14 -10.16 -3.99
N GLN A 151 7.36 -11.38 -4.47
CA GLN A 151 8.60 -11.77 -5.13
C GLN A 151 8.83 -10.97 -6.42
N ALA A 152 7.85 -10.91 -7.33
CA ALA A 152 7.95 -10.14 -8.56
C ALA A 152 8.21 -8.64 -8.30
N LEU A 153 7.59 -8.08 -7.24
CA LEU A 153 7.84 -6.70 -6.83
C LEU A 153 9.24 -6.50 -6.25
N SER A 154 9.80 -7.49 -5.54
CA SER A 154 11.15 -7.42 -4.96
C SER A 154 12.24 -7.35 -6.03
N GLU A 155 12.01 -7.93 -7.20
CA GLU A 155 12.92 -7.93 -8.36
C GLU A 155 12.97 -6.56 -9.08
N LEU A 156 12.02 -5.66 -8.79
CA LEU A 156 12.01 -4.32 -9.39
C LEU A 156 13.04 -3.39 -8.72
N PRO A 157 13.65 -2.47 -9.49
CA PRO A 157 14.39 -1.35 -8.90
C PRO A 157 13.52 -0.59 -7.89
N GLU A 158 14.11 -0.15 -6.77
CA GLU A 158 13.40 0.49 -5.64
C GLU A 158 12.45 1.62 -6.09
N ARG A 159 12.90 2.47 -7.03
CA ARG A 159 12.08 3.55 -7.59
C ARG A 159 10.82 3.01 -8.27
N ASP A 160 10.98 2.02 -9.14
CA ASP A 160 9.88 1.49 -9.94
C ASP A 160 8.91 0.71 -9.04
N ARG A 161 9.42 -0.05 -8.07
CA ARG A 161 8.63 -0.72 -7.02
C ARG A 161 7.78 0.28 -6.22
N THR A 162 8.39 1.39 -5.78
CA THR A 162 7.66 2.45 -5.08
C THR A 162 6.52 3.03 -5.93
N VAL A 163 6.78 3.33 -7.21
CA VAL A 163 5.76 3.85 -8.14
C VAL A 163 4.60 2.86 -8.30
N VAL A 164 4.92 1.59 -8.52
CA VAL A 164 3.95 0.50 -8.70
C VAL A 164 3.10 0.31 -7.45
N SER A 165 3.73 0.26 -6.27
CA SER A 165 3.04 0.07 -4.99
C SER A 165 2.08 1.21 -4.68
N LEU A 166 2.48 2.46 -4.90
CA LEU A 166 1.60 3.61 -4.73
C LEU A 166 0.47 3.63 -5.77
N ARG A 167 0.75 3.21 -7.01
CA ARG A 167 -0.22 3.22 -8.12
C ARG A 167 -1.31 2.18 -7.95
N TRP A 168 -0.94 0.91 -7.72
CA TRP A 168 -1.89 -0.21 -7.63
C TRP A 168 -2.24 -0.58 -6.19
N GLY A 169 -1.28 -0.65 -5.27
CA GLY A 169 -1.54 -0.91 -3.85
C GLY A 169 -2.27 0.24 -3.17
N GLY A 170 -1.79 1.46 -3.36
CA GLY A 170 -2.40 2.67 -2.78
C GLY A 170 -3.57 3.25 -3.58
N GLY A 171 -3.80 2.81 -4.82
CA GLY A 171 -4.86 3.33 -5.69
C GLY A 171 -4.67 4.80 -6.10
N LEU A 172 -3.42 5.31 -6.14
CA LEU A 172 -3.15 6.69 -6.52
C LEU A 172 -3.19 6.89 -8.04
N LYS A 173 -3.66 8.06 -8.48
CA LYS A 173 -3.55 8.49 -9.87
C LYS A 173 -2.08 8.84 -10.19
N ALA A 174 -1.67 8.75 -11.45
CA ALA A 174 -0.29 9.03 -11.86
C ALA A 174 0.24 10.41 -11.41
N ARG A 175 -0.63 11.43 -11.39
CA ARG A 175 -0.27 12.78 -10.90
C ARG A 175 -0.04 12.80 -9.38
N GLU A 176 -0.79 12.00 -8.62
CA GLU A 176 -0.65 11.87 -7.18
C GLU A 176 0.65 11.11 -6.83
N VAL A 177 0.92 10.00 -7.54
CA VAL A 177 2.20 9.28 -7.42
C VAL A 177 3.39 10.20 -7.74
N ALA A 178 3.28 11.01 -8.79
CA ALA A 178 4.30 11.97 -9.18
C ALA A 178 4.60 12.97 -8.05
N ARG A 179 3.55 13.54 -7.42
CA ARG A 179 3.69 14.43 -6.26
C ARG A 179 4.32 13.71 -5.06
N ALA A 180 3.83 12.50 -4.75
CA ALA A 180 4.34 11.72 -3.62
C ALA A 180 5.81 11.30 -3.79
N THR A 181 6.30 11.10 -5.02
CA THR A 181 7.65 10.60 -5.30
C THR A 181 8.63 11.67 -5.76
N GLY A 182 8.16 12.88 -6.10
CA GLY A 182 8.97 13.93 -6.72
C GLY A 182 9.31 13.68 -8.21
N LEU A 183 8.69 12.66 -8.83
CA LEU A 183 8.91 12.33 -10.23
C LEU A 183 8.01 13.15 -11.15
N LYS A 184 8.39 13.27 -12.43
CA LYS A 184 7.51 13.84 -13.46
C LYS A 184 6.33 12.88 -13.74
N PRO A 185 5.09 13.39 -13.94
CA PRO A 185 3.93 12.54 -14.22
C PRO A 185 4.10 11.63 -15.45
N ASP A 186 4.81 12.10 -16.48
CA ASP A 186 5.10 11.31 -17.69
C ASP A 186 6.02 10.12 -17.38
N LEU A 187 7.02 10.33 -16.51
CA LEU A 187 7.90 9.25 -16.09
C LEU A 187 7.12 8.19 -15.30
N VAL A 188 6.22 8.62 -14.40
CA VAL A 188 5.34 7.69 -13.68
C VAL A 188 4.49 6.86 -14.65
N ARG A 189 3.87 7.51 -15.66
CA ARG A 189 3.09 6.80 -16.69
C ARG A 189 3.93 5.77 -17.45
N LYS A 190 5.14 6.16 -17.89
CA LYS A 190 6.08 5.27 -18.59
C LYS A 190 6.51 4.08 -17.72
N ILE A 191 6.80 4.31 -16.45
CA ILE A 191 7.12 3.23 -15.50
C ILE A 191 5.93 2.26 -15.40
N CYS A 192 4.72 2.76 -15.15
CA CYS A 192 3.52 1.93 -15.05
C CYS A 192 3.28 1.13 -16.33
N GLN A 193 3.34 1.77 -17.50
CA GLN A 193 3.13 1.13 -18.80
C GLN A 193 4.13 -0.01 -19.04
N ARG A 194 5.40 0.21 -18.71
CA ARG A 194 6.45 -0.80 -18.88
C ARG A 194 6.35 -1.93 -17.85
N ARG A 195 6.12 -1.60 -16.59
CA ARG A 195 6.17 -2.60 -15.50
C ARG A 195 4.92 -3.45 -15.39
N ARG A 196 3.76 -2.96 -15.81
CA ARG A 196 2.52 -3.72 -15.75
C ARG A 196 2.60 -5.08 -16.47
N PRO A 197 2.94 -5.16 -17.77
CA PRO A 197 3.04 -6.46 -18.45
C PRO A 197 4.17 -7.33 -17.88
N GLN A 198 5.31 -6.73 -17.49
CA GLN A 198 6.43 -7.48 -16.92
C GLN A 198 6.06 -8.15 -15.58
N LEU A 199 5.35 -7.43 -14.71
CA LEU A 199 4.89 -7.99 -13.43
C LEU A 199 3.88 -9.11 -13.64
N LEU A 200 2.89 -8.92 -14.53
CA LEU A 200 1.89 -9.97 -14.80
C LEU A 200 2.53 -11.23 -15.35
N ALA A 201 3.43 -11.11 -16.33
CA ALA A 201 4.16 -12.26 -16.86
C ALA A 201 5.02 -12.96 -15.80
N ARG A 202 5.72 -12.17 -14.95
CA ARG A 202 6.56 -12.74 -13.89
C ARG A 202 5.76 -13.45 -12.81
N ILE A 203 4.60 -12.90 -12.42
CA ILE A 203 3.70 -13.53 -11.46
C ILE A 203 3.13 -14.84 -12.07
N GLU A 204 2.76 -14.85 -13.34
CA GLU A 204 2.30 -16.05 -14.04
C GLU A 204 3.38 -17.14 -14.05
N GLU A 205 4.63 -16.80 -14.35
CA GLU A 205 5.77 -17.73 -14.27
C GLU A 205 5.93 -18.33 -12.86
N LEU A 206 5.81 -17.51 -11.80
CA LEU A 206 5.97 -17.94 -10.42
C LEU A 206 4.82 -18.81 -9.91
N LEU A 207 3.66 -18.76 -10.57
CA LEU A 207 2.49 -19.57 -10.24
C LEU A 207 2.42 -20.87 -11.03
N GLN A 208 3.26 -21.03 -12.07
CA GLN A 208 3.37 -22.29 -12.79
C GLN A 208 3.96 -23.37 -11.87
N PRO A 209 3.45 -24.61 -11.94
CA PRO A 209 3.92 -25.74 -11.11
C PRO A 209 5.35 -26.16 -11.42
#